data_be2d338b08345f30d6e4868756ee464e
#
_entry.id   be2d338b08345f30d6e4868756ee464e
#
_cell.length_a   1.000
_cell.length_b   1.000
_cell.length_c   1.000
_cell.angle_alpha   90.00
_cell.angle_beta   90.00
_cell.angle_gamma   90.00
#
_symmetry.space_group_name_H-M   'P 1'
#
loop_
_entity.id
_entity.type
_entity.pdbx_description
1 polymer ?
#
loop_
_entity_poly.entity_id
_entity_poly.type
_entity_poly.pdbx_seq_one_letter_code
_entity_poly.pdbx_strand_id
1 'polypeptide(L)'
;MSVIEHYLKSCRELTRCCSQNGWIDTESLRYRILIETGNELVVRVEFDELLMDGTANCGRRLPCSGQVHLLLDRVGRIIRAEVL
;
A
#
# COMPACT_ATOMS: atom_id res chain seq x y z
N MET A 1 -14.61 -6.98 4.46
CA MET A 1 -13.51 -6.08 4.04
C MET A 1 -12.81 -5.58 5.28
N SER A 2 -11.52 -5.71 5.34
CA SER A 2 -10.81 -5.29 6.53
C SER A 2 -10.55 -3.77 6.50
N VAL A 3 -10.49 -3.16 7.67
CA VAL A 3 -10.17 -1.74 7.81
C VAL A 3 -8.77 -1.46 7.26
N ILE A 4 -7.86 -2.38 7.46
CA ILE A 4 -6.47 -2.26 6.98
C ILE A 4 -6.44 -2.22 5.46
N GLU A 5 -7.15 -3.13 4.80
CA GLU A 5 -7.21 -3.17 3.35
C GLU A 5 -7.78 -1.87 2.79
N HIS A 6 -8.88 -1.41 3.36
CA HIS A 6 -9.51 -0.17 2.94
C HIS A 6 -8.57 1.03 3.10
N TYR A 7 -7.87 1.08 4.22
CA TYR A 7 -6.91 2.14 4.48
C TYR A 7 -5.76 2.11 3.46
N LEU A 8 -5.20 0.93 3.21
CA LEU A 8 -4.07 0.80 2.29
C LEU A 8 -4.46 1.20 0.87
N LYS A 9 -5.67 0.89 0.43
CA LYS A 9 -6.13 1.26 -0.92
C LYS A 9 -6.22 2.77 -1.12
N SER A 10 -6.41 3.52 -0.04
CA SER A 10 -6.48 4.98 -0.11
C SER A 10 -5.21 5.66 0.42
N CYS A 11 -4.19 4.89 0.77
CA CYS A 11 -3.00 5.41 1.42
C CYS A 11 -2.03 5.99 0.39
N ARG A 12 -1.82 7.31 0.44
CA ARG A 12 -0.89 7.98 -0.46
C ARG A 12 0.56 7.61 -0.19
N GLU A 13 0.87 7.15 1.02
CA GLU A 13 2.24 6.77 1.38
C GLU A 13 2.74 5.61 0.52
N LEU A 14 1.85 4.80 -0.02
CA LEU A 14 2.23 3.68 -0.87
C LEU A 14 2.89 4.13 -2.18
N THR A 15 2.69 5.37 -2.60
CA THR A 15 3.36 5.90 -3.79
C THR A 15 4.88 5.89 -3.65
N ARG A 16 5.38 5.88 -2.42
CA ARG A 16 6.82 5.77 -2.17
C ARG A 16 7.39 4.41 -2.55
N CYS A 17 6.53 3.40 -2.65
CA CYS A 17 6.94 2.07 -3.10
C CYS A 17 6.96 1.99 -4.62
N CYS A 18 6.38 2.95 -5.31
CA CYS A 18 6.36 2.99 -6.77
C CYS A 18 7.71 3.45 -7.30
N SER A 19 8.18 2.81 -8.36
CA SER A 19 9.51 3.08 -8.89
C SER A 19 9.53 4.19 -9.95
N GLN A 20 8.41 4.48 -10.60
CA GLN A 20 8.38 5.37 -11.76
C GLN A 20 7.18 6.32 -11.77
N ASN A 21 6.66 6.68 -10.61
CA ASN A 21 5.51 7.58 -10.50
C ASN A 21 4.28 7.11 -11.25
N GLY A 22 4.12 5.81 -11.37
CA GLY A 22 2.93 5.22 -11.96
C GLY A 22 1.74 5.30 -11.01
N TRP A 23 0.65 4.69 -11.41
CA TRP A 23 -0.57 4.64 -10.63
C TRP A 23 -0.67 3.30 -9.93
N ILE A 24 -1.15 3.30 -8.71
CA ILE A 24 -1.36 2.06 -7.96
C ILE A 24 -2.63 1.40 -8.44
N ASP A 25 -2.52 0.14 -8.88
CA ASP A 25 -3.69 -0.67 -9.16
C ASP A 25 -4.24 -1.21 -7.84
N THR A 26 -5.25 -0.53 -7.31
CA THR A 26 -5.81 -0.88 -6.02
C THR A 26 -6.48 -2.25 -6.00
N GLU A 27 -6.89 -2.76 -7.14
CA GLU A 27 -7.47 -4.10 -7.22
C GLU A 27 -6.42 -5.19 -7.07
N SER A 28 -5.17 -4.89 -7.39
CA SER A 28 -4.06 -5.84 -7.23
C SER A 28 -3.47 -5.82 -5.82
N LEU A 29 -3.87 -4.88 -4.99
CA LEU A 29 -3.26 -4.69 -3.67
C LEU A 29 -3.53 -5.89 -2.77
N ARG A 30 -2.45 -6.40 -2.17
CA ARG A 30 -2.47 -7.46 -1.18
C ARG A 30 -1.58 -7.07 -0.02
N TYR A 31 -1.89 -7.55 1.16
CA TYR A 31 -1.06 -7.26 2.32
C TYR A 31 -0.95 -8.48 3.21
N ARG A 32 0.11 -8.48 4.02
CA ARG A 32 0.34 -9.50 5.05
C ARG A 32 0.84 -8.80 6.30
N ILE A 33 0.26 -9.14 7.44
CA ILE A 33 0.72 -8.64 8.72
C ILE A 33 1.97 -9.41 9.13
N LEU A 34 3.09 -8.70 9.30
CA LEU A 34 4.35 -9.29 9.70
C LEU A 34 4.54 -9.23 11.21
N ILE A 35 4.17 -8.10 11.81
CA ILE A 35 4.32 -7.87 13.24
C ILE A 35 3.05 -7.21 13.73
N GLU A 36 2.54 -7.70 14.85
CA GLU A 36 1.38 -7.11 15.51
C GLU A 36 1.67 -6.99 16.99
N THR A 37 1.60 -5.77 17.50
CA THR A 37 1.66 -5.48 18.92
C THR A 37 0.37 -4.78 19.32
N GLY A 38 0.25 -4.34 20.58
CA GLY A 38 -0.99 -3.78 21.08
C GLY A 38 -1.58 -2.64 20.24
N ASN A 39 -0.72 -1.76 19.73
CA ASN A 39 -1.15 -0.59 18.97
C ASN A 39 -0.32 -0.35 17.71
N GLU A 40 0.49 -1.31 17.30
CA GLU A 40 1.34 -1.17 16.13
C GLU A 40 1.23 -2.38 15.24
N LEU A 41 1.26 -2.14 13.94
CA LEU A 41 1.31 -3.19 12.93
C LEU A 41 2.43 -2.87 11.94
N VAL A 42 3.17 -3.90 11.56
CA VAL A 42 4.04 -3.81 10.39
C VAL A 42 3.44 -4.75 9.34
N VAL A 43 3.09 -4.20 8.20
CA VAL A 43 2.48 -4.97 7.13
C VAL A 43 3.36 -4.91 5.89
N ARG A 44 3.42 -6.04 5.21
CA ARG A 44 4.01 -6.08 3.87
C ARG A 44 2.89 -5.89 2.87
N VAL A 45 3.09 -4.95 1.94
CA VAL A 45 2.12 -4.68 0.88
C VAL A 45 2.72 -5.07 -0.45
N GLU A 46 1.88 -5.57 -1.34
CA GLU A 46 2.24 -5.90 -2.70
C GLU A 46 1.13 -5.40 -3.62
N PHE A 47 1.52 -4.77 -4.70
CA PHE A 47 0.56 -4.25 -5.69
C PHE A 47 1.27 -4.04 -7.01
N ASP A 48 0.48 -3.85 -8.06
CA ASP A 48 1.02 -3.51 -9.37
C ASP A 48 0.98 -2.00 -9.56
N GLU A 49 2.06 -1.46 -10.07
CA GLU A 49 2.14 -0.09 -10.53
C GLU A 49 1.80 -0.04 -12.02
N LEU A 50 0.84 0.81 -12.39
CA LEU A 50 0.44 0.98 -13.78
C LEU A 50 1.23 2.14 -14.37
N LEU A 51 1.99 1.85 -15.40
CA LEU A 51 2.78 2.85 -16.12
C LEU A 51 2.11 3.17 -17.44
N MET A 52 1.92 4.45 -17.69
CA MET A 52 1.42 4.94 -18.98
C MET A 52 2.61 5.48 -19.76
N ASP A 53 2.89 4.91 -20.91
CA ASP A 53 4.06 5.28 -21.68
C ASP A 53 3.79 6.33 -22.76
N GLY A 54 2.67 7.02 -22.69
CA GLY A 54 2.34 8.07 -23.64
C GLY A 54 1.71 7.60 -24.95
N THR A 55 1.70 6.31 -25.21
CA THR A 55 0.95 5.75 -26.31
C THR A 55 -0.33 5.16 -25.77
N ALA A 56 -1.41 5.30 -26.50
CA ALA A 56 -2.76 5.11 -26.00
C ALA A 56 -3.10 3.69 -25.52
N ASN A 57 -2.19 2.74 -25.57
CA ASN A 57 -2.60 1.36 -25.43
C ASN A 57 -1.86 0.50 -24.45
N CYS A 58 -0.89 0.99 -23.74
CA CYS A 58 -0.09 0.03 -23.02
C CYS A 58 0.29 0.53 -21.65
N GLY A 59 -0.62 0.29 -20.73
CA GLY A 59 -0.20 0.26 -19.37
C GLY A 59 0.78 -0.89 -19.17
N ARG A 60 1.99 -0.58 -18.80
CA ARG A 60 2.90 -1.60 -18.29
C ARG A 60 2.60 -1.80 -16.82
N ARG A 61 2.62 -3.05 -16.38
CA ARG A 61 2.45 -3.37 -14.97
C ARG A 61 3.79 -3.74 -14.39
N LEU A 62 4.16 -3.09 -13.29
CA LEU A 62 5.37 -3.43 -12.54
C LEU A 62 4.97 -3.88 -11.16
N PRO A 63 5.44 -5.05 -10.70
CA PRO A 63 5.19 -5.47 -9.34
C PRO A 63 5.96 -4.59 -8.38
N CYS A 64 5.26 -4.09 -7.37
CA CYS A 64 5.84 -3.28 -6.31
C CYS A 64 5.56 -3.92 -4.96
N SER A 65 6.47 -3.75 -4.03
CA SER A 65 6.28 -4.21 -2.67
C SER A 65 6.96 -3.27 -1.70
N GLY A 66 6.52 -3.31 -0.45
CA GLY A 66 7.14 -2.52 0.58
C GLY A 66 6.58 -2.92 1.94
N GLN A 67 7.12 -2.32 2.97
CA GLN A 67 6.63 -2.51 4.33
C GLN A 67 6.11 -1.19 4.85
N VAL A 68 5.00 -1.24 5.57
CA VAL A 68 4.36 -0.07 6.13
C VAL A 68 4.16 -0.30 7.62
N HIS A 69 4.59 0.66 8.41
CA HIS A 69 4.36 0.68 9.84
C HIS A 69 3.08 1.46 10.12
N LEU A 70 2.11 0.82 10.74
CA LEU A 70 0.82 1.43 11.06
C LEU A 70 0.72 1.60 12.57
N LEU A 71 0.34 2.79 13.00
CA LEU A 71 0.07 3.09 14.39
C LEU A 71 -1.44 3.19 14.58
N LEU A 72 -1.94 2.50 15.60
CA LEU A 72 -3.37 2.43 15.90
C LEU A 72 -3.68 3.16 17.19
N ASP A 73 -4.88 3.73 17.28
CA ASP A 73 -5.37 4.28 18.53
C ASP A 73 -6.02 3.20 19.39
N ARG A 74 -6.58 3.62 20.53
CA ARG A 74 -7.20 2.67 21.49
C ARG A 74 -8.42 1.95 20.92
N VAL A 75 -9.04 2.52 19.90
CA VAL A 75 -10.24 1.97 19.30
C VAL A 75 -9.91 1.09 18.10
N GLY A 76 -8.64 1.06 17.69
CA GLY A 76 -8.20 0.28 16.54
C GLY A 76 -8.20 1.05 15.24
N ARG A 77 -8.28 2.38 15.28
CA ARG A 77 -8.19 3.20 14.07
C ARG A 77 -6.74 3.47 13.74
N ILE A 78 -6.44 3.48 12.46
CA ILE A 78 -5.10 3.81 11.99
C ILE A 78 -4.94 5.33 12.04
N ILE A 79 -4.00 5.79 12.88
CA ILE A 79 -3.75 7.22 13.06
C ILE A 79 -2.46 7.67 12.39
N ARG A 80 -1.61 6.75 11.98
CA ARG A 80 -0.36 7.08 11.28
C ARG A 80 0.09 5.90 10.44
N ALA A 81 0.66 6.20 9.29
CA ALA A 81 1.29 5.21 8.42
C ALA A 81 2.65 5.74 7.97
N GLU A 82 3.64 4.87 7.98
CA GLU A 82 4.98 5.21 7.56
C GLU A 82 5.54 4.06 6.72
N VAL A 83 6.03 4.39 5.53
CA VAL A 83 6.70 3.42 4.67
C VAL A 83 8.13 3.25 5.16
N LEU A 84 8.50 2.00 5.40
CA LEU A 84 9.82 1.65 5.91
C LEU A 84 10.85 1.48 4.80
#